data_5c483bb02562af1d2879dc9f554e0486
#
_entry.id   5c483bb02562af1d2879dc9f554e0486
#
_cell.length_a   1.000
_cell.length_b   1.000
_cell.length_c   1.000
_cell.angle_alpha   90.00
_cell.angle_beta   90.00
_cell.angle_gamma   90.00
#
_symmetry.space_group_name_H-M   'P 1'
#
loop_
_entity.id
_entity.type
_entity.pdbx_description
1 polymer ?
#
loop_
_entity_poly.entity_id
_entity_poly.type
_entity_poly.pdbx_seq_one_letter_code
_entity_poly.pdbx_strand_id
1 'polypeptide(L)'
;GQLRFDPVSRTCRFDPSLDALFLILPSVSRGIVDIPSTGGHVVGKRVPVETDLRPGPVIVRQGGRWGVGQLRGGAVRVKELGHITPRDLPDPSYEDAVARNHRHLKNMERHAVRTVRRYMRDGTRINVAISGGKDSTAVREIARRAGVEETYFVDTGMEFPETLTYIDEIGVDTILSGGDFWRLFKQRDAPAKDDRWCCEELKIAPIREWIRSTGGCRTVQGIRWYESFSRSRIPESMNNPLVPGQETVHPIRNWRALEVFFYIWWRGVPCNPLYEMGLERVGCWMCPAMLEAEFEIVKEIHPHQARQWMDRLVARGSMPEAYYRAGLWRWRRHPPKAQECARSLGLHLPNGR
;
A
#
# COMPACT_ATOMS: atom_id res chain seq x y z
N GLY A 1 16.88 -4.04 -1.59
CA GLY A 1 16.83 -3.03 -0.55
C GLY A 1 15.44 -2.83 0.00
N GLN A 2 15.32 -2.11 1.09
CA GLN A 2 14.03 -1.79 1.73
C GLN A 2 13.99 -0.31 2.06
N LEU A 3 12.92 0.37 1.65
CA LEU A 3 12.59 1.71 2.11
C LEU A 3 11.77 1.58 3.40
N ARG A 4 12.19 2.27 4.46
CA ARG A 4 11.50 2.27 5.76
C ARG A 4 11.18 3.70 6.16
N PHE A 5 9.94 3.93 6.50
CA PHE A 5 9.52 5.19 7.11
C PHE A 5 9.68 5.10 8.63
N ASP A 6 10.34 6.10 9.22
CA ASP A 6 10.42 6.27 10.66
C ASP A 6 9.35 7.26 11.12
N PRO A 7 8.32 6.82 11.86
CA PRO A 7 7.23 7.69 12.28
C PRO A 7 7.64 8.71 13.37
N VAL A 8 8.78 8.50 14.04
CA VAL A 8 9.28 9.45 15.05
C VAL A 8 9.97 10.64 14.40
N SER A 9 10.96 10.35 13.53
CA SER A 9 11.68 11.39 12.78
C SER A 9 10.94 11.89 11.55
N ARG A 10 9.87 11.18 11.12
CA ARG A 10 9.08 11.40 9.90
C ARG A 10 9.93 11.43 8.63
N THR A 11 10.93 10.57 8.57
CA THR A 11 11.86 10.46 7.45
C THR A 11 11.84 9.05 6.87
N CYS A 12 12.09 8.96 5.57
CA CYS A 12 12.34 7.69 4.90
C CYS A 12 13.81 7.33 5.01
N ARG A 13 14.09 6.07 5.32
CA ARG A 13 15.43 5.50 5.30
C ARG A 13 15.48 4.33 4.34
N PHE A 14 16.47 4.34 3.47
CA PHE A 14 16.74 3.23 2.57
C PHE A 14 17.78 2.30 3.22
N ASP A 15 17.40 1.02 3.41
CA ASP A 15 18.30 -0.06 3.84
C ASP A 15 18.71 -0.83 2.56
N PRO A 16 19.92 -0.62 2.01
CA PRO A 16 20.36 -1.29 0.79
C PRO A 16 20.57 -2.79 1.01
N SER A 17 20.49 -3.58 -0.05
CA SER A 17 20.99 -4.96 -0.14
C SER A 17 22.26 -4.98 -1.00
N LEU A 18 23.06 -6.03 -0.89
CA LEU A 18 24.27 -6.17 -1.70
C LEU A 18 23.96 -6.06 -3.20
N ASP A 19 22.89 -6.71 -3.65
CA ASP A 19 22.46 -6.68 -5.06
C ASP A 19 22.01 -5.28 -5.56
N ALA A 20 21.67 -4.37 -4.65
CA ALA A 20 21.27 -3.01 -5.02
C ALA A 20 22.47 -2.05 -5.07
N LEU A 21 23.61 -2.42 -4.51
CA LEU A 21 24.75 -1.51 -4.38
C LEU A 21 25.29 -1.00 -5.72
N PHE A 22 25.27 -1.83 -6.77
CA PHE A 22 25.75 -1.40 -8.10
C PHE A 22 24.93 -0.23 -8.67
N LEU A 23 23.65 -0.09 -8.30
CA LEU A 23 22.79 1.01 -8.72
C LEU A 23 23.08 2.30 -7.94
N ILE A 24 23.37 2.19 -6.66
CA ILE A 24 23.42 3.37 -5.78
C ILE A 24 24.84 3.89 -5.54
N LEU A 25 25.87 3.04 -5.63
CA LEU A 25 27.26 3.43 -5.39
C LEU A 25 27.74 4.64 -6.22
N PRO A 26 27.36 4.78 -7.50
CA PRO A 26 27.76 5.95 -8.29
C PRO A 26 27.26 7.29 -7.72
N SER A 27 26.16 7.26 -6.94
CA SER A 27 25.51 8.46 -6.40
C SER A 27 25.72 8.63 -4.88
N VAL A 28 26.41 7.68 -4.22
CA VAL A 28 26.61 7.73 -2.76
C VAL A 28 27.97 8.34 -2.43
N SER A 29 27.93 9.50 -1.77
CA SER A 29 29.13 10.19 -1.24
C SER A 29 29.34 10.02 0.25
N ARG A 30 28.34 9.54 1.01
CA ARG A 30 28.38 9.37 2.48
C ARG A 30 27.78 8.04 2.90
N GLY A 31 28.04 7.60 4.13
CA GLY A 31 27.48 6.35 4.66
C GLY A 31 28.30 5.11 4.27
N ILE A 32 29.50 5.28 3.76
CA ILE A 32 30.45 4.20 3.47
C ILE A 32 31.44 4.07 4.64
N VAL A 33 31.63 2.86 5.10
CA VAL A 33 32.58 2.52 6.18
C VAL A 33 33.59 1.50 5.67
N ASP A 34 34.86 1.84 5.82
CA ASP A 34 35.96 0.93 5.51
C ASP A 34 36.21 -0.01 6.67
N ILE A 35 36.33 -1.29 6.39
CA ILE A 35 36.72 -2.29 7.39
C ILE A 35 38.05 -2.96 6.99
N PRO A 36 38.86 -3.38 7.99
CA PRO A 36 40.14 -4.00 7.71
C PRO A 36 40.05 -5.21 6.77
N SER A 37 41.04 -5.33 5.88
CA SER A 37 41.13 -6.47 4.93
C SER A 37 41.74 -7.72 5.61
N THR A 38 41.66 -7.82 6.92
CA THR A 38 42.21 -8.97 7.68
C THR A 38 41.51 -10.27 7.28
N GLY A 39 42.27 -11.27 6.91
CA GLY A 39 41.86 -12.53 6.32
C GLY A 39 40.94 -13.40 7.14
N GLY A 40 39.62 -13.13 7.09
CA GLY A 40 38.64 -13.95 7.77
C GLY A 40 37.21 -13.64 7.30
N HIS A 41 36.31 -14.58 7.56
CA HIS A 41 34.89 -14.38 7.31
C HIS A 41 34.33 -13.33 8.29
N VAL A 42 33.84 -12.20 7.77
CA VAL A 42 33.33 -11.07 8.58
C VAL A 42 31.80 -10.95 8.55
N VAL A 43 31.11 -11.64 7.65
CA VAL A 43 29.64 -11.63 7.59
C VAL A 43 29.06 -12.21 8.88
N GLY A 44 28.09 -11.52 9.46
CA GLY A 44 27.51 -11.84 10.76
C GLY A 44 28.27 -11.30 11.97
N LYS A 45 29.55 -10.91 11.81
CA LYS A 45 30.40 -10.39 12.90
C LYS A 45 30.26 -8.89 13.08
N ARG A 46 30.64 -8.42 14.28
CA ARG A 46 30.81 -7.00 14.57
C ARG A 46 32.27 -6.64 14.38
N VAL A 47 32.52 -5.66 13.54
CA VAL A 47 33.87 -5.14 13.24
C VAL A 47 33.96 -3.73 13.84
N PRO A 48 34.86 -3.43 14.75
CA PRO A 48 35.11 -2.09 15.26
C PRO A 48 35.51 -1.16 14.11
N VAL A 49 34.99 0.07 14.11
CA VAL A 49 35.29 1.08 13.09
C VAL A 49 35.34 2.47 13.73
N GLU A 50 36.24 3.30 13.22
CA GLU A 50 36.29 4.72 13.54
C GLU A 50 35.51 5.48 12.49
N THR A 51 34.40 6.13 12.90
CA THR A 51 33.54 6.89 11.99
C THR A 51 32.70 7.90 12.78
N ASP A 52 32.43 9.01 12.14
CA ASP A 52 31.51 10.07 12.61
C ASP A 52 30.04 9.80 12.23
N LEU A 53 29.78 8.72 11.52
CA LEU A 53 28.45 8.38 11.07
C LEU A 53 27.52 8.05 12.27
N ARG A 54 26.29 8.47 12.16
CA ARG A 54 25.24 8.12 13.14
C ARG A 54 24.91 6.62 13.07
N PRO A 55 24.51 6.01 14.20
CA PRO A 55 24.02 4.63 14.19
C PRO A 55 22.92 4.41 13.13
N GLY A 56 23.06 3.36 12.34
CA GLY A 56 22.14 3.08 11.25
C GLY A 56 22.69 2.09 10.22
N PRO A 57 21.98 1.88 9.11
CA PRO A 57 22.49 1.10 8.00
C PRO A 57 23.67 1.85 7.34
N VAL A 58 24.68 1.08 6.97
CA VAL A 58 25.89 1.59 6.30
C VAL A 58 26.27 0.69 5.13
N ILE A 59 26.92 1.27 4.13
CA ILE A 59 27.64 0.54 3.10
C ILE A 59 29.02 0.19 3.67
N VAL A 60 29.44 -1.04 3.48
CA VAL A 60 30.72 -1.54 3.96
C VAL A 60 31.65 -1.75 2.79
N ARG A 61 32.89 -1.29 2.89
CA ARG A 61 33.94 -1.56 1.92
C ARG A 61 35.10 -2.33 2.61
N GLN A 62 35.52 -3.42 1.99
CA GLN A 62 36.67 -4.23 2.43
C GLN A 62 37.56 -4.55 1.24
N GLY A 63 38.62 -3.76 1.03
CA GLY A 63 39.43 -3.88 -0.20
C GLY A 63 38.56 -3.70 -1.44
N GLY A 64 38.57 -4.68 -2.34
CA GLY A 64 37.74 -4.69 -3.56
C GLY A 64 36.31 -5.24 -3.37
N ARG A 65 35.91 -5.58 -2.12
CA ARG A 65 34.57 -6.09 -1.83
C ARG A 65 33.69 -5.00 -1.22
N TRP A 66 32.42 -5.06 -1.55
CA TRP A 66 31.39 -4.16 -1.04
C TRP A 66 30.31 -4.94 -0.29
N GLY A 67 29.68 -4.31 0.64
CA GLY A 67 28.66 -4.95 1.42
C GLY A 67 27.74 -3.98 2.13
N VAL A 68 26.87 -4.51 2.94
CA VAL A 68 25.92 -3.75 3.76
C VAL A 68 26.01 -4.21 5.21
N GLY A 69 25.85 -3.27 6.13
CA GLY A 69 25.95 -3.54 7.55
C GLY A 69 25.09 -2.60 8.38
N GLN A 70 25.12 -2.83 9.68
CA GLN A 70 24.45 -2.01 10.69
C GLN A 70 25.48 -1.45 11.64
N LEU A 71 25.68 -0.13 11.64
CA LEU A 71 26.53 0.58 12.58
C LEU A 71 25.79 0.77 13.91
N ARG A 72 26.44 0.36 15.01
CA ARG A 72 25.95 0.56 16.37
C ARG A 72 27.11 0.51 17.37
N GLY A 73 27.23 1.53 18.23
CA GLY A 73 28.25 1.55 19.32
C GLY A 73 29.68 1.41 18.81
N GLY A 74 30.08 2.17 17.77
CA GLY A 74 31.46 2.16 17.23
C GLY A 74 31.85 0.87 16.49
N ALA A 75 30.87 -0.01 16.16
CA ALA A 75 31.15 -1.23 15.42
C ALA A 75 30.06 -1.47 14.34
N VAL A 76 30.48 -2.04 13.20
CA VAL A 76 29.57 -2.45 12.13
C VAL A 76 29.32 -3.95 12.21
N ARG A 77 28.05 -4.34 12.32
CA ARG A 77 27.65 -5.73 12.06
C ARG A 77 27.46 -5.91 10.57
N VAL A 78 28.39 -6.60 9.94
CA VAL A 78 28.34 -6.90 8.51
C VAL A 78 27.22 -7.89 8.22
N LYS A 79 26.27 -7.53 7.34
CA LYS A 79 25.16 -8.41 6.95
C LYS A 79 25.47 -9.19 5.68
N GLU A 80 26.04 -8.52 4.70
CA GLU A 80 26.37 -9.07 3.39
C GLU A 80 27.70 -8.47 2.95
N LEU A 81 28.52 -9.23 2.23
CA LEU A 81 29.80 -8.75 1.66
C LEU A 81 30.13 -9.60 0.42
N GLY A 82 30.47 -8.95 -0.69
CA GLY A 82 30.78 -9.62 -1.95
C GLY A 82 31.42 -8.69 -2.97
N HIS A 83 31.71 -9.24 -4.14
CA HIS A 83 32.13 -8.45 -5.28
C HIS A 83 30.88 -7.89 -5.99
N ILE A 84 30.94 -6.60 -6.32
CA ILE A 84 29.91 -5.95 -7.13
C ILE A 84 30.47 -5.88 -8.55
N THR A 85 29.78 -6.52 -9.47
CA THR A 85 30.08 -6.35 -10.90
C THR A 85 29.23 -5.20 -11.41
N PRO A 86 29.83 -4.09 -11.87
CA PRO A 86 29.10 -3.05 -12.57
C PRO A 86 28.33 -3.70 -13.73
N ARG A 87 27.07 -3.40 -13.87
CA ARG A 87 26.27 -3.81 -15.01
C ARG A 87 25.81 -2.56 -15.71
N ASP A 88 26.10 -2.47 -16.99
CA ASP A 88 25.42 -1.52 -17.85
C ASP A 88 23.96 -1.99 -17.95
N LEU A 89 23.13 -1.37 -17.15
CA LEU A 89 21.70 -1.56 -17.30
C LEU A 89 21.24 -0.62 -18.42
N PRO A 90 20.58 -1.16 -19.45
CA PRO A 90 19.88 -0.29 -20.39
C PRO A 90 18.89 0.55 -19.61
N ASP A 91 18.66 1.76 -20.08
CA ASP A 91 17.65 2.64 -19.48
C ASP A 91 16.31 1.89 -19.47
N PRO A 92 15.78 1.52 -18.28
CA PRO A 92 14.65 0.61 -18.23
C PRO A 92 13.38 1.37 -18.64
N SER A 93 12.76 0.96 -19.74
CA SER A 93 11.42 1.42 -20.06
C SER A 93 10.35 0.44 -19.54
N TYR A 94 9.18 0.95 -19.24
CA TYR A 94 8.03 0.11 -18.87
C TYR A 94 7.60 -0.77 -20.04
N GLU A 95 7.71 -0.26 -21.26
CA GLU A 95 7.41 -0.97 -22.49
C GLU A 95 8.31 -2.19 -22.67
N ASP A 96 9.61 -2.06 -22.45
CA ASP A 96 10.56 -3.17 -22.49
C ASP A 96 10.26 -4.22 -21.43
N ALA A 97 9.93 -3.76 -20.21
CA ALA A 97 9.56 -4.65 -19.12
C ALA A 97 8.28 -5.44 -19.44
N VAL A 98 7.28 -4.79 -19.99
CA VAL A 98 6.03 -5.41 -20.45
C VAL A 98 6.32 -6.38 -21.60
N ALA A 99 7.11 -5.98 -22.62
CA ALA A 99 7.44 -6.82 -23.76
C ALA A 99 8.14 -8.13 -23.33
N ARG A 100 9.12 -8.03 -22.45
CA ARG A 100 9.84 -9.20 -21.89
C ARG A 100 8.94 -10.13 -21.07
N ASN A 101 7.89 -9.62 -20.47
CA ASN A 101 6.95 -10.38 -19.66
C ASN A 101 5.64 -10.75 -20.40
N HIS A 102 5.51 -10.42 -21.68
CA HIS A 102 4.28 -10.58 -22.44
C HIS A 102 3.67 -11.99 -22.37
N ARG A 103 4.50 -13.04 -22.53
CA ARG A 103 4.04 -14.43 -22.45
C ARG A 103 3.46 -14.77 -21.06
N HIS A 104 4.12 -14.29 -20.01
CA HIS A 104 3.68 -14.46 -18.62
C HIS A 104 2.35 -13.75 -18.39
N LEU A 105 2.25 -12.47 -18.76
CA LEU A 105 1.04 -11.67 -18.63
C LEU A 105 -0.14 -12.28 -19.37
N LYS A 106 0.07 -12.75 -20.60
CA LYS A 106 -0.96 -13.43 -21.39
C LYS A 106 -1.46 -14.73 -20.72
N ASN A 107 -0.57 -15.48 -20.08
CA ASN A 107 -0.96 -16.67 -19.34
C ASN A 107 -1.77 -16.33 -18.09
N MET A 108 -1.35 -15.32 -17.34
CA MET A 108 -2.05 -14.81 -16.16
C MET A 108 -3.46 -14.32 -16.53
N GLU A 109 -3.60 -13.52 -17.57
CA GLU A 109 -4.90 -13.04 -18.07
C GLU A 109 -5.81 -14.20 -18.45
N ARG A 110 -5.31 -15.15 -19.26
CA ARG A 110 -6.11 -16.33 -19.67
C ARG A 110 -6.64 -17.12 -18.48
N HIS A 111 -5.82 -17.23 -17.43
CA HIS A 111 -6.23 -17.90 -16.20
C HIS A 111 -7.32 -17.09 -15.47
N ALA A 112 -7.11 -15.81 -15.28
CA ALA A 112 -8.04 -14.92 -14.58
C ALA A 112 -9.40 -14.81 -15.32
N VAL A 113 -9.37 -14.66 -16.66
CA VAL A 113 -10.58 -14.63 -17.49
C VAL A 113 -11.34 -15.97 -17.41
N ARG A 114 -10.65 -17.10 -17.45
CA ARG A 114 -11.28 -18.42 -17.27
C ARG A 114 -11.91 -18.57 -15.88
N THR A 115 -11.26 -18.05 -14.85
CA THR A 115 -11.84 -18.02 -13.51
C THR A 115 -13.16 -17.28 -13.50
N VAL A 116 -13.23 -16.04 -14.01
CA VAL A 116 -14.48 -15.28 -14.06
C VAL A 116 -15.55 -16.03 -14.86
N ARG A 117 -15.23 -16.50 -16.06
CA ARG A 117 -16.18 -17.26 -16.93
C ARG A 117 -16.76 -18.50 -16.26
N ARG A 118 -15.99 -19.17 -15.39
CA ARG A 118 -16.49 -20.34 -14.66
C ARG A 118 -17.63 -19.96 -13.70
N TYR A 119 -17.56 -18.78 -13.09
CA TYR A 119 -18.57 -18.26 -12.18
C TYR A 119 -19.76 -17.60 -12.89
N MET A 120 -19.77 -17.52 -14.22
CA MET A 120 -20.90 -17.03 -15.01
C MET A 120 -21.84 -18.15 -15.50
N ARG A 121 -21.42 -19.42 -15.38
CA ARG A 121 -22.07 -20.56 -16.07
C ARG A 121 -23.49 -20.88 -15.61
N ASP A 122 -23.84 -20.57 -14.38
CA ASP A 122 -25.15 -20.87 -13.80
C ASP A 122 -26.17 -19.72 -13.91
N GLY A 123 -25.81 -18.67 -14.64
CA GLY A 123 -26.70 -17.53 -14.87
C GLY A 123 -26.86 -16.59 -13.66
N THR A 124 -26.16 -16.82 -12.56
CA THR A 124 -26.17 -15.88 -11.41
C THR A 124 -25.64 -14.52 -11.85
N ARG A 125 -26.36 -13.43 -11.48
CA ARG A 125 -25.91 -12.07 -11.72
C ARG A 125 -24.47 -11.88 -11.22
N ILE A 126 -23.62 -11.26 -12.06
CA ILE A 126 -22.23 -11.01 -11.74
C ILE A 126 -21.86 -9.56 -12.06
N ASN A 127 -21.13 -8.91 -11.17
CA ASN A 127 -20.67 -7.54 -11.32
C ASN A 127 -19.22 -7.38 -10.84
N VAL A 128 -18.68 -6.18 -11.01
CA VAL A 128 -17.31 -5.83 -10.62
C VAL A 128 -17.32 -4.69 -9.61
N ALA A 129 -16.66 -4.88 -8.48
CA ALA A 129 -16.44 -3.82 -7.50
C ALA A 129 -15.24 -2.94 -7.92
N ILE A 130 -15.51 -1.67 -8.18
CA ILE A 130 -14.50 -0.67 -8.52
C ILE A 130 -14.17 0.15 -7.26
N SER A 131 -12.90 0.37 -7.02
CA SER A 131 -12.41 1.19 -5.89
C SER A 131 -11.53 2.36 -6.33
N GLY A 132 -11.32 2.53 -7.64
CA GLY A 132 -10.36 3.47 -8.20
C GLY A 132 -8.89 3.04 -8.05
N GLY A 133 -8.61 1.92 -7.41
CA GLY A 133 -7.26 1.41 -7.24
C GLY A 133 -6.83 0.45 -8.37
N LYS A 134 -5.51 0.31 -8.60
CA LYS A 134 -4.92 -0.53 -9.66
C LYS A 134 -5.48 -1.96 -9.73
N ASP A 135 -5.76 -2.55 -8.57
CA ASP A 135 -6.22 -3.95 -8.50
C ASP A 135 -7.65 -4.08 -9.04
N SER A 136 -8.54 -3.15 -8.72
CA SER A 136 -9.89 -3.09 -9.28
C SER A 136 -9.88 -2.68 -10.77
N THR A 137 -8.94 -1.84 -11.19
CA THR A 137 -8.73 -1.50 -12.61
C THR A 137 -8.36 -2.74 -13.43
N ALA A 138 -7.39 -3.52 -12.96
CA ALA A 138 -7.00 -4.77 -13.63
C ALA A 138 -8.15 -5.77 -13.68
N VAL A 139 -8.89 -5.93 -12.58
CA VAL A 139 -10.03 -6.86 -12.51
C VAL A 139 -11.17 -6.43 -13.42
N ARG A 140 -11.43 -5.13 -13.54
CA ARG A 140 -12.42 -4.59 -14.49
C ARG A 140 -12.10 -5.03 -15.92
N GLU A 141 -10.86 -4.86 -16.36
CA GLU A 141 -10.46 -5.27 -17.72
C GLU A 141 -10.55 -6.80 -17.91
N ILE A 142 -10.17 -7.59 -16.91
CA ILE A 142 -10.32 -9.06 -16.93
C ILE A 142 -11.78 -9.45 -17.03
N ALA A 143 -12.65 -8.84 -16.24
CA ALA A 143 -14.07 -9.10 -16.20
C ALA A 143 -14.75 -8.74 -17.54
N ARG A 144 -14.43 -7.57 -18.11
CA ARG A 144 -14.88 -7.15 -19.44
C ARG A 144 -14.49 -8.18 -20.52
N ARG A 145 -13.26 -8.71 -20.49
CA ARG A 145 -12.82 -9.77 -21.40
C ARG A 145 -13.49 -11.12 -21.15
N ALA A 146 -14.01 -11.32 -19.96
CA ALA A 146 -14.84 -12.49 -19.66
C ALA A 146 -16.29 -12.33 -20.12
N GLY A 147 -16.77 -11.09 -20.38
CA GLY A 147 -18.15 -10.76 -20.75
C GLY A 147 -18.96 -10.20 -19.59
N VAL A 148 -18.32 -9.70 -18.53
CA VAL A 148 -18.96 -9.01 -17.40
C VAL A 148 -18.71 -7.52 -17.55
N GLU A 149 -19.77 -6.75 -17.70
CA GLU A 149 -19.73 -5.30 -17.90
C GLU A 149 -20.25 -4.52 -16.70
N GLU A 150 -21.21 -5.09 -15.95
CA GLU A 150 -21.80 -4.42 -14.80
C GLU A 150 -20.77 -4.08 -13.72
N THR A 151 -20.67 -2.80 -13.40
CA THR A 151 -19.72 -2.25 -12.43
C THR A 151 -20.40 -1.42 -11.35
N TYR A 152 -19.83 -1.38 -10.16
CA TYR A 152 -20.26 -0.43 -9.14
C TYR A 152 -19.07 0.15 -8.36
N PHE A 153 -19.26 1.37 -7.90
CA PHE A 153 -18.37 2.11 -7.03
C PHE A 153 -19.13 2.60 -5.79
N VAL A 154 -18.46 2.73 -4.66
CA VAL A 154 -19.06 3.33 -3.47
C VAL A 154 -18.35 4.64 -3.17
N ASP A 155 -19.06 5.74 -3.32
CA ASP A 155 -18.60 7.06 -2.89
C ASP A 155 -18.91 7.24 -1.40
N THR A 156 -17.86 7.25 -0.59
CA THR A 156 -17.95 7.45 0.88
C THR A 156 -17.96 8.92 1.27
N GLY A 157 -17.80 9.83 0.31
CA GLY A 157 -17.61 11.28 0.54
C GLY A 157 -16.20 11.63 1.04
N MET A 158 -15.27 10.67 1.01
CA MET A 158 -13.87 10.83 1.46
C MET A 158 -12.86 10.40 0.41
N GLU A 159 -13.27 10.23 -0.82
CA GLU A 159 -12.38 9.92 -1.94
C GLU A 159 -11.56 11.15 -2.34
N PHE A 160 -10.38 10.89 -2.90
CA PHE A 160 -9.60 11.94 -3.55
C PHE A 160 -10.33 12.49 -4.78
N PRO A 161 -10.23 13.79 -5.08
CA PRO A 161 -10.79 14.37 -6.30
C PRO A 161 -10.35 13.62 -7.56
N GLU A 162 -9.08 13.22 -7.64
CA GLU A 162 -8.51 12.45 -8.74
C GLU A 162 -9.17 11.08 -8.88
N THR A 163 -9.56 10.47 -7.77
CA THR A 163 -10.29 9.20 -7.81
C THR A 163 -11.68 9.39 -8.37
N LEU A 164 -12.40 10.44 -7.97
CA LEU A 164 -13.73 10.73 -8.48
C LEU A 164 -13.70 11.04 -9.99
N THR A 165 -12.74 11.86 -10.43
CA THR A 165 -12.50 12.13 -11.85
C THR A 165 -12.20 10.84 -12.61
N TYR A 166 -11.32 10.00 -12.08
CA TYR A 166 -10.98 8.72 -12.69
C TYR A 166 -12.20 7.77 -12.79
N ILE A 167 -13.07 7.72 -11.77
CA ILE A 167 -14.30 6.90 -11.78
C ILE A 167 -15.26 7.38 -12.86
N ASP A 168 -15.40 8.70 -13.03
CA ASP A 168 -16.20 9.30 -14.08
C ASP A 168 -15.66 8.98 -15.49
N GLU A 169 -14.35 9.17 -15.69
CA GLU A 169 -13.67 8.89 -16.97
C GLU A 169 -13.80 7.43 -17.41
N ILE A 170 -13.68 6.49 -16.48
CA ILE A 170 -13.82 5.07 -16.85
C ILE A 170 -15.29 4.64 -17.03
N GLY A 171 -16.24 5.43 -16.60
CA GLY A 171 -17.68 5.15 -16.70
C GLY A 171 -18.08 3.93 -15.85
N VAL A 172 -18.49 4.15 -14.62
CA VAL A 172 -19.02 3.09 -13.72
C VAL A 172 -20.53 3.13 -13.75
N ASP A 173 -21.18 1.96 -13.92
CA ASP A 173 -22.64 1.89 -14.14
C ASP A 173 -23.47 2.31 -12.92
N THR A 174 -22.99 1.97 -11.72
CA THR A 174 -23.70 2.25 -10.47
C THR A 174 -22.77 2.91 -9.47
N ILE A 175 -23.14 4.11 -9.03
CA ILE A 175 -22.47 4.80 -7.93
C ILE A 175 -23.37 4.73 -6.69
N LEU A 176 -22.91 4.03 -5.65
CA LEU A 176 -23.60 3.93 -4.38
C LEU A 176 -23.13 5.07 -3.47
N SER A 177 -24.05 5.87 -2.96
CA SER A 177 -23.72 6.89 -1.97
C SER A 177 -23.52 6.27 -0.59
N GLY A 178 -22.36 6.51 0.00
CA GLY A 178 -22.05 6.14 1.40
C GLY A 178 -22.69 7.07 2.43
N GLY A 179 -23.22 8.22 2.02
CA GLY A 179 -23.80 9.21 2.89
C GLY A 179 -22.79 10.28 3.35
N ASP A 180 -23.09 10.94 4.46
CA ASP A 180 -22.31 12.07 4.97
C ASP A 180 -21.35 11.65 6.07
N PHE A 181 -20.06 11.50 5.70
CA PHE A 181 -18.97 11.22 6.65
C PHE A 181 -18.92 12.26 7.79
N TRP A 182 -19.04 13.55 7.46
CA TRP A 182 -18.88 14.61 8.45
C TRP A 182 -20.02 14.66 9.47
N ARG A 183 -21.22 14.27 9.08
CA ARG A 183 -22.34 14.10 10.00
C ARG A 183 -22.07 12.99 11.00
N LEU A 184 -21.59 11.84 10.53
CA LEU A 184 -21.22 10.71 11.39
C LEU A 184 -20.02 11.04 12.29
N PHE A 185 -19.01 11.73 11.74
CA PHE A 185 -17.85 12.17 12.47
C PHE A 185 -18.18 13.11 13.63
N LYS A 186 -19.27 13.89 13.54
CA LYS A 186 -19.76 14.72 14.67
C LYS A 186 -20.31 13.88 15.83
N GLN A 187 -20.73 12.66 15.57
CA GLN A 187 -21.40 11.79 16.56
C GLN A 187 -20.47 10.70 17.11
N ARG A 188 -19.37 10.41 16.40
CA ARG A 188 -18.44 9.31 16.73
C ARG A 188 -17.02 9.85 16.88
N ASP A 189 -16.17 9.10 17.59
CA ASP A 189 -14.73 9.36 17.61
C ASP A 189 -14.12 9.27 16.22
N ALA A 190 -12.93 9.85 16.02
CA ALA A 190 -12.19 9.71 14.77
C ALA A 190 -12.04 8.22 14.40
N PRO A 191 -12.20 7.82 13.13
CA PRO A 191 -12.02 6.43 12.75
C PRO A 191 -10.57 5.99 13.00
N ALA A 192 -10.38 4.72 13.38
CA ALA A 192 -9.05 4.16 13.65
C ALA A 192 -8.80 2.89 12.83
N LYS A 193 -7.54 2.42 12.77
CA LYS A 193 -7.18 1.17 12.06
C LYS A 193 -7.90 -0.06 12.60
N ASP A 194 -8.11 -0.07 13.89
CA ASP A 194 -8.78 -1.12 14.67
C ASP A 194 -10.24 -0.79 15.02
N ASP A 195 -10.74 0.37 14.55
CA ASP A 195 -12.13 0.80 14.66
C ASP A 195 -12.56 1.57 13.41
N ARG A 196 -12.81 0.85 12.34
CA ARG A 196 -13.16 1.41 11.02
C ARG A 196 -14.67 1.51 10.84
N TRP A 197 -15.37 2.16 11.77
CA TRP A 197 -16.80 2.40 11.65
C TRP A 197 -17.18 3.08 10.32
N CYS A 198 -16.29 3.93 9.78
CA CYS A 198 -16.50 4.59 8.50
C CYS A 198 -16.62 3.58 7.33
N CYS A 199 -15.86 2.49 7.35
CA CYS A 199 -16.02 1.44 6.34
C CYS A 199 -17.34 0.69 6.48
N GLU A 200 -17.77 0.41 7.69
CA GLU A 200 -19.06 -0.28 7.92
C GLU A 200 -20.24 0.58 7.46
N GLU A 201 -20.30 1.83 7.90
CA GLU A 201 -21.43 2.73 7.65
C GLU A 201 -21.47 3.25 6.20
N LEU A 202 -20.30 3.68 5.68
CA LEU A 202 -20.24 4.41 4.42
C LEU A 202 -19.92 3.54 3.21
N LYS A 203 -19.52 2.28 3.43
CA LYS A 203 -19.15 1.37 2.35
C LYS A 203 -19.93 0.05 2.40
N ILE A 204 -19.87 -0.64 3.53
CA ILE A 204 -20.48 -1.97 3.62
C ILE A 204 -22.00 -1.89 3.69
N ALA A 205 -22.55 -0.96 4.46
CA ALA A 205 -24.01 -0.80 4.59
C ALA A 205 -24.69 -0.46 3.25
N PRO A 206 -24.21 0.50 2.42
CA PRO A 206 -24.79 0.75 1.10
C PRO A 206 -24.70 -0.46 0.17
N ILE A 207 -23.57 -1.20 0.18
CA ILE A 207 -23.44 -2.43 -0.61
C ILE A 207 -24.45 -3.47 -0.17
N ARG A 208 -24.60 -3.68 1.15
CA ARG A 208 -25.53 -4.64 1.72
C ARG A 208 -26.98 -4.35 1.31
N GLU A 209 -27.37 -3.07 1.37
CA GLU A 209 -28.70 -2.64 0.97
C GLU A 209 -28.93 -2.85 -0.53
N TRP A 210 -27.98 -2.46 -1.36
CA TRP A 210 -28.05 -2.65 -2.79
C TRP A 210 -28.10 -4.13 -3.19
N ILE A 211 -27.25 -4.98 -2.64
CA ILE A 211 -27.27 -6.42 -2.88
C ILE A 211 -28.60 -7.05 -2.44
N ARG A 212 -29.14 -6.62 -1.30
CA ARG A 212 -30.45 -7.08 -0.84
C ARG A 212 -31.57 -6.70 -1.79
N SER A 213 -31.57 -5.48 -2.30
CA SER A 213 -32.60 -4.98 -3.24
C SER A 213 -32.53 -5.65 -4.62
N THR A 214 -31.38 -6.16 -5.01
CA THR A 214 -31.14 -6.78 -6.33
C THR A 214 -31.17 -8.31 -6.32
N GLY A 215 -31.49 -8.95 -5.18
CA GLY A 215 -31.66 -10.39 -5.07
C GLY A 215 -30.39 -11.22 -4.96
N GLY A 216 -29.28 -10.59 -4.60
CA GLY A 216 -27.96 -11.26 -4.50
C GLY A 216 -27.19 -11.27 -5.80
N CYS A 217 -25.87 -11.48 -5.71
CA CYS A 217 -24.98 -11.54 -6.87
C CYS A 217 -23.61 -12.14 -6.55
N ARG A 218 -22.85 -12.40 -7.61
CA ARG A 218 -21.39 -12.55 -7.56
C ARG A 218 -20.71 -11.22 -7.83
N THR A 219 -19.66 -10.93 -7.06
CA THR A 219 -18.86 -9.72 -7.25
C THR A 219 -17.41 -10.07 -7.51
N VAL A 220 -16.88 -9.70 -8.65
CA VAL A 220 -15.45 -9.85 -8.97
C VAL A 220 -14.67 -8.74 -8.28
N GLN A 221 -13.64 -9.12 -7.51
CA GLN A 221 -12.86 -8.20 -6.69
C GLN A 221 -11.35 -8.36 -6.88
N GLY A 222 -10.62 -7.24 -6.82
CA GLY A 222 -9.18 -7.17 -6.94
C GLY A 222 -8.42 -7.50 -5.64
N ILE A 223 -8.81 -8.56 -4.94
CA ILE A 223 -8.13 -8.97 -3.70
C ILE A 223 -6.93 -9.85 -4.04
N ARG A 224 -5.77 -9.59 -3.37
CA ARG A 224 -4.52 -10.34 -3.59
C ARG A 224 -3.91 -10.86 -2.30
N TRP A 225 -3.32 -12.05 -2.35
CA TRP A 225 -2.66 -12.70 -1.21
C TRP A 225 -1.51 -11.86 -0.62
N TYR A 226 -0.77 -11.15 -1.46
CA TYR A 226 0.43 -10.40 -1.08
C TYR A 226 0.15 -9.04 -0.43
N GLU A 227 -1.12 -8.67 -0.23
CA GLU A 227 -1.47 -7.38 0.40
C GLU A 227 -1.42 -7.41 1.93
N SER A 228 -1.71 -8.56 2.54
CA SER A 228 -1.68 -8.72 3.99
C SER A 228 -1.69 -10.20 4.39
N PHE A 229 -1.26 -10.48 5.62
CA PHE A 229 -1.32 -11.83 6.18
C PHE A 229 -2.77 -12.39 6.22
N SER A 230 -3.75 -11.56 6.55
CA SER A 230 -5.16 -11.97 6.55
C SER A 230 -5.69 -12.35 5.17
N ARG A 231 -5.12 -11.75 4.10
CA ARG A 231 -5.49 -12.05 2.72
C ARG A 231 -4.73 -13.23 2.11
N SER A 232 -3.62 -13.65 2.70
CA SER A 232 -2.76 -14.71 2.15
C SER A 232 -3.45 -16.07 1.98
N ARG A 233 -4.60 -16.28 2.61
CA ARG A 233 -5.38 -17.52 2.57
C ARG A 233 -6.76 -17.36 1.91
N ILE A 234 -7.04 -16.21 1.32
CA ILE A 234 -8.33 -15.98 0.67
C ILE A 234 -8.50 -16.97 -0.49
N PRO A 235 -9.63 -17.73 -0.53
CA PRO A 235 -9.92 -18.66 -1.62
C PRO A 235 -10.26 -17.91 -2.91
N GLU A 236 -10.44 -18.65 -3.98
CA GLU A 236 -10.82 -18.09 -5.29
C GLU A 236 -12.22 -17.46 -5.27
N SER A 237 -13.15 -18.06 -4.52
CA SER A 237 -14.42 -17.43 -4.18
C SER A 237 -14.81 -17.72 -2.74
N MET A 238 -15.64 -16.84 -2.19
CA MET A 238 -16.23 -17.02 -0.86
C MET A 238 -17.49 -16.17 -0.70
N ASN A 239 -18.41 -16.63 0.13
CA ASN A 239 -19.51 -15.79 0.59
C ASN A 239 -18.94 -14.61 1.40
N ASN A 240 -19.43 -13.41 1.14
CA ASN A 240 -19.03 -12.23 1.91
C ASN A 240 -19.70 -12.23 3.28
N PRO A 241 -18.96 -12.38 4.39
CA PRO A 241 -19.57 -12.44 5.72
C PRO A 241 -20.22 -11.12 6.15
N LEU A 242 -19.83 -10.00 5.53
CA LEU A 242 -20.35 -8.67 5.84
C LEU A 242 -21.56 -8.29 4.96
N VAL A 243 -21.76 -8.98 3.83
CA VAL A 243 -22.81 -8.69 2.86
C VAL A 243 -23.54 -9.98 2.49
N PRO A 244 -24.57 -10.38 3.24
CA PRO A 244 -25.37 -11.56 2.92
C PRO A 244 -25.93 -11.51 1.48
N GLY A 245 -25.86 -12.62 0.76
CA GLY A 245 -26.28 -12.71 -0.64
C GLY A 245 -25.20 -12.31 -1.64
N GLN A 246 -24.03 -11.89 -1.21
CA GLN A 246 -22.88 -11.62 -2.08
C GLN A 246 -21.86 -12.74 -1.99
N GLU A 247 -21.56 -13.39 -3.12
CA GLU A 247 -20.37 -14.23 -3.31
C GLU A 247 -19.27 -13.38 -3.97
N THR A 248 -18.06 -13.38 -3.42
CA THR A 248 -16.92 -12.65 -3.99
C THR A 248 -16.01 -13.58 -4.76
N VAL A 249 -15.54 -13.16 -5.93
CA VAL A 249 -14.63 -13.91 -6.83
C VAL A 249 -13.32 -13.15 -6.98
N HIS A 250 -12.18 -13.83 -6.78
CA HIS A 250 -10.85 -13.21 -6.70
C HIS A 250 -9.91 -13.73 -7.81
N PRO A 251 -10.07 -13.30 -9.07
CA PRO A 251 -9.34 -13.89 -10.20
C PRO A 251 -7.84 -13.56 -10.21
N ILE A 252 -7.42 -12.51 -9.51
CA ILE A 252 -6.02 -12.07 -9.44
C ILE A 252 -5.38 -12.32 -8.07
N ARG A 253 -5.97 -13.19 -7.23
CA ARG A 253 -5.53 -13.37 -5.83
C ARG A 253 -4.04 -13.70 -5.66
N ASN A 254 -3.43 -14.35 -6.64
CA ASN A 254 -2.03 -14.75 -6.65
C ASN A 254 -1.11 -13.77 -7.40
N TRP A 255 -1.62 -12.63 -7.90
CA TRP A 255 -0.81 -11.64 -8.60
C TRP A 255 -0.03 -10.75 -7.63
N ARG A 256 1.20 -10.40 -8.00
CA ARG A 256 2.02 -9.43 -7.31
C ARG A 256 1.65 -8.00 -7.77
N ALA A 257 1.98 -6.98 -6.95
CA ALA A 257 1.67 -5.60 -7.29
C ALA A 257 2.27 -5.16 -8.64
N LEU A 258 3.52 -5.55 -8.91
CA LEU A 258 4.20 -5.23 -10.17
C LEU A 258 3.52 -5.91 -11.37
N GLU A 259 3.03 -7.14 -11.22
CA GLU A 259 2.30 -7.85 -12.28
C GLU A 259 0.98 -7.16 -12.62
N VAL A 260 0.32 -6.56 -11.61
CA VAL A 260 -0.90 -5.75 -11.82
C VAL A 260 -0.58 -4.51 -12.66
N PHE A 261 0.48 -3.77 -12.33
CA PHE A 261 0.91 -2.61 -13.13
C PHE A 261 1.32 -3.01 -14.55
N PHE A 262 2.12 -4.06 -14.71
CA PHE A 262 2.50 -4.56 -16.04
C PHE A 262 1.28 -4.95 -16.87
N TYR A 263 0.28 -5.54 -16.25
CA TYR A 263 -0.96 -5.89 -16.92
C TYR A 263 -1.73 -4.64 -17.38
N ILE A 264 -1.88 -3.62 -16.52
CA ILE A 264 -2.53 -2.34 -16.84
C ILE A 264 -1.82 -1.67 -18.01
N TRP A 265 -0.50 -1.53 -17.95
CA TRP A 265 0.31 -0.93 -19.03
C TRP A 265 0.23 -1.74 -20.32
N TRP A 266 0.33 -3.08 -20.25
CA TRP A 266 0.19 -3.92 -21.42
C TRP A 266 -1.18 -3.75 -22.11
N ARG A 267 -2.23 -3.52 -21.35
CA ARG A 267 -3.57 -3.36 -21.87
C ARG A 267 -3.90 -1.92 -22.25
N GLY A 268 -3.02 -0.96 -21.96
CA GLY A 268 -3.26 0.46 -22.20
C GLY A 268 -4.49 0.98 -21.45
N VAL A 269 -4.78 0.39 -20.27
CA VAL A 269 -5.92 0.80 -19.45
C VAL A 269 -5.51 2.01 -18.62
N PRO A 270 -6.31 3.09 -18.57
CA PRO A 270 -6.06 4.22 -17.68
C PRO A 270 -5.93 3.77 -16.23
N CYS A 271 -5.00 4.37 -15.51
CA CYS A 271 -4.77 4.12 -14.10
C CYS A 271 -4.99 5.41 -13.30
N ASN A 272 -5.41 5.28 -12.06
CA ASN A 272 -5.61 6.45 -11.20
C ASN A 272 -4.30 7.23 -11.04
N PRO A 273 -4.28 8.55 -11.32
CA PRO A 273 -3.07 9.37 -11.32
C PRO A 273 -2.39 9.48 -9.97
N LEU A 274 -3.07 9.17 -8.87
CA LEU A 274 -2.48 9.18 -7.53
C LEU A 274 -1.28 8.23 -7.39
N TYR A 275 -1.18 7.19 -8.23
CA TYR A 275 0.01 6.32 -8.25
C TYR A 275 1.26 7.04 -8.77
N GLU A 276 1.10 7.92 -9.77
CA GLU A 276 2.18 8.76 -10.30
C GLU A 276 2.57 9.87 -9.31
N MET A 277 1.63 10.27 -8.44
CA MET A 277 1.89 11.21 -7.34
C MET A 277 2.57 10.55 -6.12
N GLY A 278 2.89 9.25 -6.19
CA GLY A 278 3.67 8.51 -5.20
C GLY A 278 2.87 7.70 -4.18
N LEU A 279 1.55 7.62 -4.29
CA LEU A 279 0.76 6.74 -3.43
C LEU A 279 0.90 5.27 -3.87
N GLU A 280 1.12 4.36 -2.94
CA GLU A 280 1.15 2.92 -3.20
C GLU A 280 -0.27 2.31 -3.23
N ARG A 281 -1.20 2.96 -2.53
CA ARG A 281 -2.58 2.52 -2.37
C ARG A 281 -3.54 3.68 -2.52
N VAL A 282 -4.55 3.50 -3.34
CA VAL A 282 -5.66 4.43 -3.49
C VAL A 282 -6.81 4.03 -2.54
N GLY A 283 -7.33 4.98 -1.81
CA GLY A 283 -8.46 4.84 -0.88
C GLY A 283 -8.98 6.21 -0.46
N CYS A 284 -9.63 6.31 0.70
CA CYS A 284 -10.05 7.61 1.25
C CYS A 284 -8.83 8.49 1.59
N TRP A 285 -8.90 9.81 1.33
CA TRP A 285 -7.74 10.72 1.44
C TRP A 285 -7.16 10.88 2.86
N MET A 286 -7.90 10.58 3.93
CA MET A 286 -7.40 10.56 5.31
C MET A 286 -7.71 9.24 6.02
N CYS A 287 -7.58 8.14 5.28
CA CYS A 287 -7.85 6.81 5.82
C CYS A 287 -6.88 6.46 6.97
N PRO A 288 -7.38 6.08 8.16
CA PRO A 288 -6.50 5.66 9.27
C PRO A 288 -5.62 4.45 8.90
N ALA A 289 -6.03 3.64 7.91
CA ALA A 289 -5.27 2.48 7.44
C ALA A 289 -4.19 2.82 6.40
N MET A 290 -4.11 4.07 5.94
CA MET A 290 -3.04 4.57 5.05
C MET A 290 -1.65 4.38 5.70
N LEU A 291 -0.60 4.25 4.91
CA LEU A 291 0.77 4.19 5.43
C LEU A 291 1.20 5.56 5.97
N GLU A 292 2.11 5.58 6.94
CA GLU A 292 2.62 6.84 7.50
C GLU A 292 3.29 7.71 6.42
N ALA A 293 4.06 7.10 5.53
CA ALA A 293 4.71 7.82 4.43
C ALA A 293 3.69 8.43 3.46
N GLU A 294 2.58 7.76 3.21
CA GLU A 294 1.51 8.28 2.34
C GLU A 294 0.82 9.50 2.94
N PHE A 295 0.71 9.61 4.28
CA PHE A 295 0.20 10.85 4.90
C PHE A 295 1.08 12.06 4.60
N GLU A 296 2.40 11.89 4.51
CA GLU A 296 3.29 13.00 4.13
C GLU A 296 3.05 13.40 2.67
N ILE A 297 2.92 12.44 1.77
CA ILE A 297 2.56 12.71 0.37
C ILE A 297 1.22 13.44 0.28
N VAL A 298 0.20 12.98 1.00
CA VAL A 298 -1.13 13.64 1.02
C VAL A 298 -1.03 15.10 1.51
N LYS A 299 -0.16 15.40 2.49
CA LYS A 299 0.06 16.77 2.93
C LYS A 299 0.69 17.66 1.86
N GLU A 300 1.51 17.07 0.99
CA GLU A 300 2.14 17.79 -0.13
C GLU A 300 1.16 18.03 -1.27
N ILE A 301 0.44 16.99 -1.69
CA ILE A 301 -0.48 17.08 -2.84
C ILE A 301 -1.83 17.72 -2.50
N HIS A 302 -2.31 17.55 -1.26
CA HIS A 302 -3.60 18.06 -0.76
C HIS A 302 -3.45 18.82 0.57
N PRO A 303 -2.64 19.90 0.64
CA PRO A 303 -2.31 20.58 1.89
C PRO A 303 -3.54 21.21 2.58
N HIS A 304 -4.55 21.63 1.82
CA HIS A 304 -5.77 22.22 2.37
C HIS A 304 -6.61 21.15 3.08
N GLN A 305 -6.87 20.02 2.44
CA GLN A 305 -7.64 18.91 3.02
C GLN A 305 -6.92 18.33 4.24
N ALA A 306 -5.61 18.17 4.15
CA ALA A 306 -4.81 17.65 5.26
C ALA A 306 -4.86 18.57 6.49
N ARG A 307 -4.81 19.90 6.30
CA ARG A 307 -5.01 20.88 7.39
C ARG A 307 -6.41 20.80 7.95
N GLN A 308 -7.43 20.87 7.10
CA GLN A 308 -8.84 20.80 7.53
C GLN A 308 -9.11 19.54 8.37
N TRP A 309 -8.56 18.40 7.98
CA TRP A 309 -8.68 17.17 8.76
C TRP A 309 -8.02 17.31 10.13
N MET A 310 -6.79 17.82 10.17
CA MET A 310 -6.04 17.99 11.40
C MET A 310 -6.74 18.92 12.36
N ASP A 311 -7.21 20.07 11.86
CA ASP A 311 -7.94 21.06 12.67
C ASP A 311 -9.20 20.45 13.28
N ARG A 312 -9.93 19.64 12.52
CA ARG A 312 -11.13 18.94 13.03
C ARG A 312 -10.80 17.87 14.05
N LEU A 313 -9.70 17.15 13.89
CA LEU A 313 -9.23 16.18 14.88
C LEU A 313 -8.85 16.87 16.19
N VAL A 314 -8.09 17.96 16.13
CA VAL A 314 -7.65 18.73 17.30
C VAL A 314 -8.84 19.36 18.00
N ALA A 315 -9.73 20.03 17.27
CA ALA A 315 -10.89 20.71 17.83
C ALA A 315 -11.87 19.75 18.54
N ARG A 316 -11.94 18.51 18.10
CA ARG A 316 -12.85 17.51 18.67
C ARG A 316 -12.20 16.67 19.75
N GLY A 317 -10.91 16.52 19.71
CA GLY A 317 -10.19 15.57 20.52
C GLY A 317 -9.87 16.08 21.93
N SER A 318 -9.67 15.16 22.86
CA SER A 318 -9.25 15.44 24.24
C SER A 318 -7.73 15.36 24.46
N MET A 319 -6.98 14.96 23.42
CA MET A 319 -5.53 14.80 23.49
C MET A 319 -4.81 16.06 23.04
N PRO A 320 -3.56 16.30 23.47
CA PRO A 320 -2.74 17.39 22.96
C PRO A 320 -2.59 17.37 21.43
N GLU A 321 -2.45 18.52 20.81
CA GLU A 321 -2.28 18.65 19.35
C GLU A 321 -1.14 17.76 18.81
N ALA A 322 -0.03 17.65 19.56
CA ALA A 322 1.10 16.79 19.21
C ALA A 322 0.71 15.31 19.01
N TYR A 323 -0.29 14.81 19.75
CA TYR A 323 -0.83 13.46 19.59
C TYR A 323 -1.45 13.27 18.19
N TYR A 324 -2.27 14.24 17.76
CA TYR A 324 -2.92 14.17 16.44
C TYR A 324 -1.93 14.36 15.31
N ARG A 325 -1.00 15.31 15.43
CA ARG A 325 0.07 15.58 14.45
C ARG A 325 1.01 14.38 14.28
N ALA A 326 1.28 13.63 15.36
CA ALA A 326 2.07 12.41 15.31
C ALA A 326 1.32 11.22 14.69
N GLY A 327 0.04 11.37 14.33
CA GLY A 327 -0.77 10.31 13.74
C GLY A 327 -1.21 9.24 14.75
N LEU A 328 -1.09 9.48 16.06
CA LEU A 328 -1.44 8.52 17.11
C LEU A 328 -2.95 8.27 17.19
N TRP A 329 -3.79 9.19 16.73
CA TRP A 329 -5.25 9.05 16.62
C TRP A 329 -5.71 7.87 15.76
N ARG A 330 -4.81 7.32 14.95
CA ARG A 330 -5.11 6.24 14.01
C ARG A 330 -5.32 4.88 14.66
N TRP A 331 -5.14 4.75 15.97
CA TRP A 331 -5.35 3.52 16.72
C TRP A 331 -6.13 3.75 18.00
N ARG A 332 -7.03 2.83 18.33
CA ARG A 332 -7.59 2.71 19.68
C ARG A 332 -6.59 1.99 20.59
N ARG A 333 -5.99 0.92 20.07
CA ARG A 333 -4.92 0.18 20.74
C ARG A 333 -3.60 0.44 20.05
N HIS A 334 -2.77 1.24 20.69
CA HIS A 334 -1.50 1.69 20.11
C HIS A 334 -0.50 0.54 19.97
N PRO A 335 0.00 0.21 18.78
CA PRO A 335 1.03 -0.79 18.58
C PRO A 335 2.38 -0.31 19.16
N PRO A 336 3.37 -1.21 19.38
CA PRO A 336 4.64 -0.87 20.01
C PRO A 336 5.35 0.37 19.42
N LYS A 337 5.36 0.52 18.11
CA LYS A 337 5.93 1.69 17.43
C LYS A 337 5.20 3.00 17.74
N ALA A 338 3.89 2.97 17.83
CA ALA A 338 3.10 4.15 18.22
C ALA A 338 3.33 4.51 19.68
N GLN A 339 3.48 3.52 20.55
CA GLN A 339 3.86 3.73 21.95
C GLN A 339 5.27 4.32 22.09
N GLU A 340 6.24 3.87 21.29
CA GLU A 340 7.58 4.43 21.22
C GLU A 340 7.54 5.90 20.78
N CYS A 341 6.76 6.22 19.73
CA CYS A 341 6.55 7.57 19.25
C CYS A 341 5.93 8.47 20.33
N ALA A 342 4.90 8.00 21.03
CA ALA A 342 4.30 8.76 22.13
C ALA A 342 5.30 9.06 23.23
N ARG A 343 6.10 8.07 23.66
CA ARG A 343 7.13 8.26 24.68
C ARG A 343 8.19 9.27 24.25
N SER A 344 8.63 9.23 23.00
CA SER A 344 9.61 10.20 22.48
C SER A 344 9.11 11.63 22.44
N LEU A 345 7.78 11.81 22.38
CA LEU A 345 7.10 13.11 22.40
C LEU A 345 6.64 13.52 23.81
N GLY A 346 6.94 12.74 24.85
CA GLY A 346 6.47 12.99 26.22
C GLY A 346 4.94 12.89 26.37
N LEU A 347 4.27 12.14 25.51
CA LEU A 347 2.82 12.01 25.51
C LEU A 347 2.35 10.79 26.30
N HIS A 348 1.36 10.99 27.14
CA HIS A 348 0.60 9.88 27.75
C HIS A 348 -0.48 9.41 26.77
N LEU A 349 -0.49 8.10 26.48
CA LEU A 349 -1.52 7.51 25.64
C LEU A 349 -2.79 7.29 26.47
N PRO A 350 -3.98 7.45 25.86
CA PRO A 350 -5.22 7.10 26.54
C PRO A 350 -5.22 5.59 26.81
N ASN A 351 -5.70 5.21 27.99
CA ASN A 351 -5.93 3.80 28.31
C ASN A 351 -6.90 3.23 27.28
N GLY A 352 -6.48 2.21 26.54
CA GLY A 352 -7.30 1.58 25.51
C GLY A 352 -8.62 1.10 26.14
N ARG A 353 -9.74 1.65 25.64
CA ARG A 353 -11.09 1.16 25.93
C ARG A 353 -11.41 -0.07 25.10
#